data_edd4ce1ca21ee45cf1ef5655ad62b065
#
_entry.id   edd4ce1ca21ee45cf1ef5655ad62b065
#
_cell.length_a   1.000
_cell.length_b   1.000
_cell.length_c   1.000
_cell.angle_alpha   90.00
_cell.angle_beta   90.00
_cell.angle_gamma   90.00
#
_symmetry.space_group_name_H-M   'P 1'
#
loop_
_entity.id
_entity.type
_entity.pdbx_description
1 polymer ?
#
loop_
_entity_poly.entity_id
_entity_poly.type
_entity_poly.pdbx_seq_one_letter_code
_entity_poly.pdbx_strand_id
1 'polypeptide(L)'
;PQCGTDLGLIKTTANPVNGHYELSGQKIWISFGEHDLTENIIHLVLARLPDAPKGIKGISLFLVPKRLDDNSRNPIFCGGLEHKLGINSSPTCVMNLDNAKGWIVGDKHKGMEAMFLMMNDARLKVGLQGIAMSEIAYQNALAFAKDRKQMRSVVKEKQDSNSKADNIIVHPD
;
A
#
# COMPACT_ATOMS: atom_id res chain seq x y z
N PRO A 1 8.43 -2.84 14.00
CA PRO A 1 9.10 -1.53 13.93
C PRO A 1 10.64 -1.60 13.97
N GLN A 2 11.26 -2.78 13.90
CA GLN A 2 12.72 -2.93 13.95
C GLN A 2 13.39 -2.78 12.60
N CYS A 3 12.63 -2.83 11.52
CA CYS A 3 13.12 -2.68 10.15
C CYS A 3 12.10 -1.97 9.27
N GLY A 4 12.61 -1.15 8.37
CA GLY A 4 11.84 -0.61 7.25
C GLY A 4 12.08 -1.46 6.01
N THR A 5 12.83 -0.93 5.06
CA THR A 5 13.19 -1.65 3.81
C THR A 5 14.24 -2.74 4.02
N ASP A 6 15.03 -2.70 5.09
CA ASP A 6 15.98 -3.77 5.44
C ASP A 6 15.27 -4.92 6.16
N LEU A 7 14.62 -5.77 5.38
CA LEU A 7 13.89 -6.93 5.88
C LEU A 7 14.80 -8.00 6.53
N GLY A 8 16.11 -7.88 6.37
CA GLY A 8 17.09 -8.73 7.07
C GLY A 8 16.98 -8.67 8.60
N LEU A 9 16.43 -7.57 9.13
CA LEU A 9 16.25 -7.30 10.57
C LEU A 9 14.90 -7.75 11.14
N ILE A 10 14.03 -8.38 10.37
CA ILE A 10 12.72 -8.87 10.84
C ILE A 10 12.88 -9.76 12.07
N LYS A 11 12.11 -9.45 13.13
CA LYS A 11 12.05 -10.20 14.38
C LYS A 11 10.76 -11.04 14.53
N THR A 12 9.80 -10.89 13.62
CA THR A 12 8.59 -11.74 13.64
C THR A 12 8.99 -13.19 13.46
N THR A 13 8.53 -14.05 14.36
CA THR A 13 8.80 -15.49 14.36
C THR A 13 7.59 -16.28 13.90
N ALA A 14 7.84 -17.49 13.39
CA ALA A 14 6.83 -18.48 13.06
C ALA A 14 7.29 -19.84 13.58
N ASN A 15 6.66 -20.32 14.64
CA ASN A 15 6.98 -21.59 15.28
C ASN A 15 6.10 -22.71 14.70
N PRO A 16 6.67 -23.84 14.25
CA PRO A 16 5.87 -24.95 13.75
C PRO A 16 5.09 -25.62 14.88
N VAL A 17 3.79 -25.82 14.64
CA VAL A 17 2.87 -26.55 15.51
C VAL A 17 2.05 -27.45 14.61
N ASN A 18 1.62 -28.58 15.08
CA ASN A 18 0.90 -29.63 14.34
C ASN A 18 0.07 -29.15 13.14
N GLY A 19 0.64 -29.20 11.95
CA GLY A 19 -0.01 -28.85 10.68
C GLY A 19 -0.14 -27.35 10.36
N HIS A 20 0.33 -26.45 11.22
CA HIS A 20 0.33 -25.00 11.00
C HIS A 20 1.56 -24.35 11.67
N TYR A 21 1.62 -23.01 11.62
CA TYR A 21 2.63 -22.21 12.34
C TYR A 21 1.92 -21.21 13.26
N GLU A 22 2.54 -20.92 14.39
CA GLU A 22 2.15 -19.84 15.29
C GLU A 22 3.09 -18.65 15.07
N LEU A 23 2.52 -17.54 14.62
CA LEU A 23 3.26 -16.32 14.30
C LEU A 23 3.14 -15.32 15.43
N SER A 24 4.30 -14.76 15.86
CA SER A 24 4.36 -13.74 16.91
C SER A 24 5.26 -12.59 16.51
N GLY A 25 4.79 -11.35 16.77
CA GLY A 25 5.52 -10.12 16.49
C GLY A 25 4.63 -9.00 16.04
N GLN A 26 5.24 -7.88 15.63
CA GLN A 26 4.56 -6.69 15.19
C GLN A 26 4.95 -6.33 13.76
N LYS A 27 3.97 -5.89 12.97
CA LYS A 27 4.12 -5.34 11.63
C LYS A 27 3.59 -3.91 11.61
N ILE A 28 4.29 -3.01 10.90
CA ILE A 28 3.91 -1.62 10.77
C ILE A 28 3.68 -1.26 9.30
N TRP A 29 2.94 -0.17 9.07
CA TRP A 29 2.59 0.36 7.74
C TRP A 29 1.86 -0.64 6.84
N ILE A 30 0.94 -1.40 7.44
CA ILE A 30 0.17 -2.40 6.70
C ILE A 30 -1.08 -1.74 6.12
N SER A 31 -1.09 -1.55 4.80
CA SER A 31 -2.25 -1.05 4.09
C SER A 31 -3.41 -2.03 4.19
N PHE A 32 -4.59 -1.53 4.59
CA PHE A 32 -5.78 -2.34 4.79
C PHE A 32 -5.58 -3.55 5.73
N GLY A 33 -4.70 -3.39 6.72
CA GLY A 33 -4.44 -4.45 7.72
C GLY A 33 -5.66 -4.78 8.59
N GLU A 34 -6.56 -3.81 8.80
CA GLU A 34 -7.84 -3.98 9.48
C GLU A 34 -8.91 -3.11 8.83
N HIS A 35 -10.08 -3.67 8.54
CA HIS A 35 -11.25 -2.99 7.99
C HIS A 35 -12.49 -3.87 8.15
N ASP A 36 -13.67 -3.32 7.83
CA ASP A 36 -14.98 -3.96 7.88
C ASP A 36 -15.64 -4.15 6.49
N LEU A 37 -14.90 -3.98 5.41
CA LEU A 37 -15.40 -4.07 4.04
C LEU A 37 -15.59 -5.51 3.55
N THR A 38 -15.03 -6.48 4.25
CA THR A 38 -15.10 -7.91 3.92
C THR A 38 -15.32 -8.75 5.19
N GLU A 39 -15.86 -9.94 5.02
CA GLU A 39 -16.08 -10.90 6.13
C GLU A 39 -14.77 -11.37 6.75
N ASN A 40 -13.73 -11.54 5.94
CA ASN A 40 -12.41 -11.96 6.40
C ASN A 40 -11.29 -11.17 5.70
N ILE A 41 -10.13 -11.10 6.34
CA ILE A 41 -8.90 -10.52 5.79
C ILE A 41 -7.83 -11.61 5.81
N ILE A 42 -7.18 -11.83 4.68
CA ILE A 42 -6.07 -12.76 4.57
C ILE A 42 -4.77 -11.96 4.48
N HIS A 43 -3.92 -12.11 5.49
CA HIS A 43 -2.63 -11.45 5.53
C HIS A 43 -1.53 -12.32 4.94
N LEU A 44 -0.68 -11.77 4.10
CA LEU A 44 0.59 -12.36 3.71
C LEU A 44 1.69 -11.81 4.62
N VAL A 45 2.25 -12.66 5.46
CA VAL A 45 3.17 -12.27 6.54
C VAL A 45 4.55 -12.86 6.34
N LEU A 46 5.56 -12.01 6.29
CA LEU A 46 6.98 -12.43 6.32
C LEU A 46 7.40 -12.67 7.77
N ALA A 47 7.94 -13.85 8.03
CA ALA A 47 8.44 -14.23 9.36
C ALA A 47 9.62 -15.20 9.26
N ARG A 48 10.29 -15.45 10.40
CA ARG A 48 11.42 -16.36 10.51
C ARG A 48 11.02 -17.63 11.24
N LEU A 49 11.47 -18.75 10.68
CA LEU A 49 11.45 -20.03 11.39
C LEU A 49 12.56 -20.06 12.45
N PRO A 50 12.48 -20.93 13.49
CA PRO A 50 13.51 -21.04 14.52
C PRO A 50 14.90 -21.41 13.99
N ASP A 51 14.95 -22.22 12.94
CA ASP A 51 16.15 -22.70 12.25
C ASP A 51 16.60 -21.82 11.08
N ALA A 52 16.00 -20.64 10.91
CA ALA A 52 16.22 -19.79 9.75
C ALA A 52 17.65 -19.19 9.73
N PRO A 53 18.32 -19.20 8.58
CA PRO A 53 19.58 -18.50 8.41
C PRO A 53 19.41 -16.99 8.62
N LYS A 54 20.49 -16.31 9.01
CA LYS A 54 20.49 -14.85 9.19
C LYS A 54 20.24 -14.11 7.88
N GLY A 55 19.75 -12.88 8.00
CA GLY A 55 19.51 -12.00 6.85
C GLY A 55 18.25 -12.36 6.06
N ILE A 56 18.13 -11.84 4.85
CA ILE A 56 16.93 -12.00 4.00
C ILE A 56 16.68 -13.44 3.54
N LYS A 57 17.74 -14.24 3.46
CA LYS A 57 17.67 -15.67 3.06
C LYS A 57 17.00 -16.58 4.10
N GLY A 58 16.69 -16.07 5.28
CA GLY A 58 15.99 -16.83 6.33
C GLY A 58 14.51 -16.46 6.44
N ILE A 59 13.97 -15.68 5.52
CA ILE A 59 12.59 -15.20 5.59
C ILE A 59 11.66 -16.16 4.81
N SER A 60 10.59 -16.58 5.47
CA SER A 60 9.51 -17.38 4.86
C SER A 60 8.23 -16.54 4.79
N LEU A 61 7.32 -16.90 3.88
CA LEU A 61 6.03 -16.25 3.70
C LEU A 61 4.93 -17.13 4.28
N PHE A 62 3.98 -16.51 4.99
CA PHE A 62 2.85 -17.19 5.62
C PHE A 62 1.54 -16.53 5.23
N LEU A 63 0.52 -17.35 5.01
CA LEU A 63 -0.87 -16.94 4.92
C LEU A 63 -1.45 -16.97 6.32
N VAL A 64 -1.99 -15.83 6.78
CA VAL A 64 -2.55 -15.65 8.13
C VAL A 64 -3.92 -15.01 8.02
N PRO A 65 -5.03 -15.76 8.15
CA PRO A 65 -6.38 -15.21 8.11
C PRO A 65 -6.71 -14.48 9.41
N LYS A 66 -7.53 -13.45 9.33
CA LYS A 66 -8.11 -12.75 10.49
C LYS A 66 -9.11 -13.62 11.25
N ARG A 67 -9.87 -14.45 10.51
CA ARG A 67 -10.79 -15.47 11.05
C ARG A 67 -10.42 -16.83 10.51
N LEU A 68 -10.49 -17.83 11.35
CA LEU A 68 -10.24 -19.22 11.01
C LEU A 68 -11.50 -19.85 10.35
N ASP A 69 -11.38 -21.08 9.84
CA ASP A 69 -12.47 -21.78 9.14
C ASP A 69 -13.72 -22.00 10.03
N ASP A 70 -13.52 -22.13 11.34
CA ASP A 70 -14.59 -22.20 12.34
C ASP A 70 -15.17 -20.82 12.71
N ASN A 71 -14.81 -19.78 11.97
CA ASN A 71 -15.14 -18.37 12.19
C ASN A 71 -14.60 -17.76 13.50
N SER A 72 -13.78 -18.48 14.25
CA SER A 72 -13.11 -17.94 15.44
C SER A 72 -12.10 -16.86 15.07
N ARG A 73 -11.88 -15.88 15.96
CA ARG A 73 -10.90 -14.83 15.76
C ARG A 73 -9.47 -15.41 15.90
N ASN A 74 -8.68 -15.26 14.85
CA ASN A 74 -7.25 -15.52 14.93
C ASN A 74 -6.59 -14.37 15.72
N PRO A 75 -5.62 -14.64 16.62
CA PRO A 75 -4.95 -13.61 17.42
C PRO A 75 -4.05 -12.68 16.60
N ILE A 76 -4.67 -11.93 15.69
CA ILE A 76 -4.08 -10.82 14.95
C ILE A 76 -4.93 -9.56 15.18
N PHE A 77 -4.29 -8.47 15.63
CA PHE A 77 -4.98 -7.27 16.11
C PHE A 77 -4.36 -6.02 15.53
N CYS A 78 -5.21 -5.06 15.17
CA CYS A 78 -4.76 -3.71 14.86
C CYS A 78 -4.43 -2.98 16.18
N GLY A 79 -3.17 -2.61 16.35
CA GLY A 79 -2.67 -1.85 17.50
C GLY A 79 -2.69 -0.34 17.32
N GLY A 80 -2.99 0.15 16.12
CA GLY A 80 -3.07 1.57 15.79
C GLY A 80 -3.10 1.85 14.29
N LEU A 81 -3.44 3.09 13.96
CA LEU A 81 -3.45 3.62 12.59
C LEU A 81 -2.41 4.72 12.46
N GLU A 82 -1.77 4.77 11.31
CA GLU A 82 -0.79 5.81 10.99
C GLU A 82 -1.48 7.08 10.49
N HIS A 83 -1.03 8.24 10.99
CA HIS A 83 -1.37 9.53 10.43
C HIS A 83 -0.53 9.80 9.18
N LYS A 84 -1.20 10.07 8.04
CA LYS A 84 -0.54 10.24 6.75
C LYS A 84 -0.84 11.61 6.15
N LEU A 85 0.02 12.07 5.26
CA LEU A 85 -0.16 13.33 4.51
C LEU A 85 -1.27 13.23 3.46
N GLY A 86 -1.64 12.02 3.04
CA GLY A 86 -2.69 11.77 2.04
C GLY A 86 -3.16 10.32 2.08
N ILE A 87 -4.08 9.98 1.17
CA ILE A 87 -4.72 8.65 1.04
C ILE A 87 -5.31 8.20 2.41
N ASN A 88 -5.99 9.12 3.10
CA ASN A 88 -6.49 8.89 4.45
C ASN A 88 -7.65 7.88 4.50
N SER A 89 -8.36 7.68 3.38
CA SER A 89 -9.42 6.66 3.29
C SER A 89 -8.89 5.23 3.25
N SER A 90 -7.58 5.04 3.00
CA SER A 90 -6.92 3.74 3.07
C SER A 90 -6.23 3.61 4.43
N PRO A 91 -6.72 2.78 5.36
CA PRO A 91 -6.10 2.63 6.67
C PRO A 91 -4.71 2.01 6.53
N THR A 92 -3.73 2.59 7.23
CA THR A 92 -2.37 2.04 7.34
C THR A 92 -2.17 1.63 8.78
N CYS A 93 -2.08 0.33 9.00
CA CYS A 93 -2.22 -0.28 10.32
C CYS A 93 -0.88 -0.71 10.93
N VAL A 94 -0.82 -0.67 12.25
CA VAL A 94 0.13 -1.44 13.06
C VAL A 94 -0.56 -2.76 13.43
N MET A 95 -0.02 -3.88 12.98
CA MET A 95 -0.59 -5.21 13.23
C MET A 95 0.23 -5.98 14.25
N ASN A 96 -0.41 -6.47 15.29
CA ASN A 96 0.19 -7.33 16.33
C ASN A 96 -0.28 -8.77 16.12
N LEU A 97 0.67 -9.70 16.08
CA LEU A 97 0.42 -11.13 16.04
C LEU A 97 0.81 -11.74 17.39
N ASP A 98 -0.12 -12.46 18.00
CA ASP A 98 0.09 -13.14 19.29
C ASP A 98 -0.22 -14.63 19.13
N ASN A 99 0.75 -15.41 18.68
CA ASN A 99 0.59 -16.81 18.31
C ASN A 99 -0.50 -17.04 17.26
N ALA A 100 -0.60 -16.09 16.30
CA ALA A 100 -1.58 -16.17 15.22
C ALA A 100 -1.32 -17.37 14.33
N LYS A 101 -2.34 -18.18 14.07
CA LYS A 101 -2.27 -19.32 13.16
C LYS A 101 -2.01 -18.89 11.74
N GLY A 102 -1.06 -19.57 11.08
CA GLY A 102 -0.75 -19.34 9.68
C GLY A 102 -0.19 -20.58 9.00
N TRP A 103 -0.17 -20.54 7.68
CA TRP A 103 0.35 -21.61 6.84
C TRP A 103 1.41 -21.06 5.92
N ILE A 104 2.47 -21.84 5.71
CA ILE A 104 3.58 -21.45 4.85
C ILE A 104 3.11 -21.38 3.39
N VAL A 105 3.56 -20.36 2.66
CA VAL A 105 3.31 -20.17 1.23
C VAL A 105 4.64 -20.39 0.49
N GLY A 106 4.67 -21.41 -0.35
CA GLY A 106 5.90 -21.81 -1.05
C GLY A 106 6.91 -22.51 -0.14
N ASP A 107 8.17 -22.45 -0.53
CA ASP A 107 9.26 -23.12 0.19
C ASP A 107 9.73 -22.34 1.43
N LYS A 108 10.24 -23.06 2.43
CA LYS A 108 10.94 -22.45 3.57
C LYS A 108 12.10 -21.60 3.08
N HIS A 109 12.27 -20.43 3.72
CA HIS A 109 13.37 -19.49 3.45
C HIS A 109 13.35 -18.83 2.05
N LYS A 110 12.27 -19.03 1.27
CA LYS A 110 12.04 -18.37 -0.02
C LYS A 110 10.90 -17.35 0.00
N GLY A 111 10.53 -16.87 1.17
CA GLY A 111 9.43 -15.93 1.33
C GLY A 111 9.60 -14.62 0.56
N MET A 112 10.84 -14.17 0.35
CA MET A 112 11.11 -12.98 -0.43
C MET A 112 10.80 -13.19 -1.92
N GLU A 113 11.15 -14.34 -2.49
CA GLU A 113 10.86 -14.67 -3.90
C GLU A 113 9.34 -14.68 -4.13
N ALA A 114 8.58 -15.33 -3.24
CA ALA A 114 7.13 -15.39 -3.31
C ALA A 114 6.48 -13.99 -3.15
N MET A 115 6.98 -13.18 -2.19
CA MET A 115 6.48 -11.82 -1.96
C MET A 115 6.74 -10.89 -3.13
N PHE A 116 7.85 -11.03 -3.85
CA PHE A 116 8.19 -10.19 -5.00
C PHE A 116 7.21 -10.34 -6.16
N LEU A 117 6.53 -11.46 -6.32
CA LEU A 117 5.45 -11.60 -7.31
C LEU A 117 4.35 -10.57 -7.07
N MET A 118 3.89 -10.45 -5.84
CA MET A 118 2.90 -9.43 -5.44
C MET A 118 3.47 -8.02 -5.50
N MET A 119 4.70 -7.81 -5.03
CA MET A 119 5.34 -6.49 -5.00
C MET A 119 5.56 -5.89 -6.38
N ASN A 120 5.90 -6.71 -7.38
CA ASN A 120 6.07 -6.24 -8.75
C ASN A 120 4.75 -5.77 -9.36
N ASP A 121 3.66 -6.51 -9.14
CA ASP A 121 2.31 -6.11 -9.55
C ASP A 121 1.87 -4.81 -8.84
N ALA A 122 2.09 -4.71 -7.54
CA ALA A 122 1.78 -3.51 -6.76
C ALA A 122 2.54 -2.27 -7.26
N ARG A 123 3.83 -2.39 -7.59
CA ARG A 123 4.63 -1.29 -8.14
C ARG A 123 4.08 -0.76 -9.46
N LEU A 124 3.66 -1.66 -10.34
CA LEU A 124 3.04 -1.29 -11.62
C LEU A 124 1.73 -0.52 -11.39
N LYS A 125 0.88 -1.00 -10.47
CA LYS A 125 -0.39 -0.35 -10.13
C LYS A 125 -0.19 1.02 -9.47
N VAL A 126 0.81 1.20 -8.63
CA VAL A 126 1.16 2.51 -8.07
C VAL A 126 1.67 3.48 -9.14
N GLY A 127 2.41 3.00 -10.13
CA GLY A 127 2.77 3.79 -11.31
C GLY A 127 1.55 4.28 -12.08
N LEU A 128 0.56 3.41 -12.29
CA LEU A 128 -0.71 3.76 -12.93
C LEU A 128 -1.50 4.80 -12.12
N GLN A 129 -1.49 4.71 -10.78
CA GLN A 129 -2.09 5.72 -9.91
C GLN A 129 -1.47 7.10 -10.14
N GLY A 130 -0.15 7.19 -10.29
CA GLY A 130 0.55 8.44 -10.61
C GLY A 130 0.09 9.04 -11.92
N ILE A 131 -0.06 8.24 -12.98
CA ILE A 131 -0.58 8.66 -14.27
C ILE A 131 -2.02 9.18 -14.15
N ALA A 132 -2.89 8.47 -13.45
CA ALA A 132 -4.29 8.87 -13.26
C ALA A 132 -4.41 10.22 -12.52
N MET A 133 -3.60 10.45 -11.50
CA MET A 133 -3.56 11.73 -10.77
C MET A 133 -3.04 12.88 -11.63
N SER A 134 -2.03 12.62 -12.47
CA SER A 134 -1.51 13.60 -13.41
C SER A 134 -2.54 13.97 -14.48
N GLU A 135 -3.28 13.00 -15.00
CA GLU A 135 -4.33 13.21 -15.97
C GLU A 135 -5.45 14.08 -15.40
N ILE A 136 -5.96 13.78 -14.21
CA ILE A 136 -6.99 14.59 -13.55
C ILE A 136 -6.50 16.03 -13.33
N ALA A 137 -5.27 16.21 -12.84
CA ALA A 137 -4.71 17.53 -12.63
C ALA A 137 -4.59 18.32 -13.94
N TYR A 138 -4.13 17.69 -15.01
CA TYR A 138 -4.03 18.29 -16.33
C TYR A 138 -5.40 18.70 -16.89
N GLN A 139 -6.40 17.83 -16.86
CA GLN A 139 -7.73 18.11 -17.37
C GLN A 139 -8.39 19.26 -16.63
N ASN A 140 -8.28 19.31 -15.31
CA ASN A 140 -8.81 20.40 -14.51
C ASN A 140 -8.08 21.74 -14.81
N ALA A 141 -6.77 21.72 -14.91
CA ALA A 141 -5.98 22.90 -15.25
C ALA A 141 -6.33 23.41 -16.66
N LEU A 142 -6.47 22.50 -17.62
CA LEU A 142 -6.86 22.83 -19.00
C LEU A 142 -8.28 23.45 -19.06
N ALA A 143 -9.24 22.84 -18.36
CA ALA A 143 -10.61 23.36 -18.29
C ALA A 143 -10.62 24.77 -17.67
N PHE A 144 -9.93 24.97 -16.56
CA PHE A 144 -9.78 26.26 -15.90
C PHE A 144 -9.14 27.30 -16.83
N ALA A 145 -8.05 26.94 -17.51
CA ALA A 145 -7.34 27.84 -18.41
C ALA A 145 -8.19 28.26 -19.62
N LYS A 146 -9.08 27.37 -20.09
CA LYS A 146 -10.05 27.68 -21.18
C LYS A 146 -11.21 28.54 -20.72
N ASP A 147 -11.60 28.52 -19.47
CA ASP A 147 -12.73 29.24 -18.91
C ASP A 147 -12.33 30.58 -18.30
N ARG A 148 -11.26 30.64 -17.55
CA ARG A 148 -10.79 31.82 -16.82
C ARG A 148 -10.38 32.93 -17.77
N LYS A 149 -11.06 34.08 -17.71
CA LYS A 149 -10.72 35.30 -18.43
C LYS A 149 -9.96 36.26 -17.50
N GLN A 150 -8.82 36.77 -17.97
CA GLN A 150 -8.03 37.75 -17.23
C GLN A 150 -7.07 38.49 -18.18
N MET A 151 -7.14 39.81 -18.18
CA MET A 151 -6.35 40.71 -19.06
C MET A 151 -6.59 40.44 -20.56
N ARG A 152 -5.89 41.20 -21.41
CA ARG A 152 -5.87 40.96 -22.85
C ARG A 152 -4.59 40.23 -23.22
N SER A 153 -4.71 39.25 -24.09
CA SER A 153 -3.52 38.56 -24.63
C SER A 153 -2.61 39.58 -25.35
N VAL A 154 -1.32 39.46 -25.15
CA VAL A 154 -0.32 40.27 -25.89
C VAL A 154 -0.22 39.84 -27.36
N VAL A 155 -0.74 38.66 -27.71
CA VAL A 155 -0.85 38.15 -29.09
C VAL A 155 -2.17 38.60 -29.64
N LYS A 156 -2.16 39.63 -30.48
CA LYS A 156 -3.36 40.30 -31.01
C LYS A 156 -4.30 39.34 -31.74
N GLU A 157 -3.79 38.40 -32.49
CA GLU A 157 -4.55 37.40 -33.26
C GLU A 157 -5.33 36.43 -32.37
N LYS A 158 -4.96 36.32 -31.10
CA LYS A 158 -5.62 35.47 -30.10
C LYS A 158 -6.62 36.21 -29.21
N GLN A 159 -6.77 37.51 -29.41
CA GLN A 159 -7.71 38.34 -28.65
C GLN A 159 -9.16 38.10 -29.12
N ASP A 160 -10.07 37.92 -28.17
CA ASP A 160 -11.50 37.87 -28.41
C ASP A 160 -12.04 39.31 -28.62
N SER A 161 -12.43 39.66 -29.87
CA SER A 161 -12.94 41.00 -30.23
C SER A 161 -14.20 41.40 -29.44
N ASN A 162 -14.95 40.42 -28.96
CA ASN A 162 -16.22 40.62 -28.26
C ASN A 162 -16.07 40.64 -26.73
N SER A 163 -14.86 40.54 -26.22
CA SER A 163 -14.60 40.46 -24.80
C SER A 163 -13.61 41.51 -24.31
N LYS A 164 -13.77 41.98 -23.08
CA LYS A 164 -12.83 42.90 -22.43
C LYS A 164 -11.57 42.19 -21.88
N ALA A 165 -11.62 40.88 -21.77
CA ALA A 165 -10.53 40.03 -21.31
C ALA A 165 -10.50 38.72 -22.11
N ASP A 166 -9.35 38.14 -22.28
CA ASP A 166 -9.16 36.88 -22.99
C ASP A 166 -8.97 35.71 -21.99
N ASN A 167 -9.22 34.48 -22.45
CA ASN A 167 -8.99 33.29 -21.66
C ASN A 167 -7.49 33.10 -21.41
N ILE A 168 -7.11 32.68 -20.20
CA ILE A 168 -5.68 32.59 -19.82
C ILE A 168 -4.88 31.62 -20.69
N ILE A 169 -5.54 30.62 -21.30
CA ILE A 169 -4.88 29.67 -22.21
C ILE A 169 -4.28 30.32 -23.48
N VAL A 170 -4.71 31.54 -23.85
CA VAL A 170 -4.20 32.22 -25.05
C VAL A 170 -3.05 33.20 -24.70
N HIS A 171 -2.70 33.33 -23.46
CA HIS A 171 -1.51 34.07 -23.06
C HIS A 171 -0.25 33.25 -23.32
N PRO A 172 0.89 33.87 -23.62
CA PRO A 172 2.11 33.16 -24.02
C PRO A 172 2.89 32.51 -22.89
N ASP A 173 2.56 32.78 -21.63
CA ASP A 173 3.30 32.32 -20.44
C ASP A 173 2.74 31.02 -19.85
#